data_ba1822d5081d8fbb96092022b239ad56
#
_entry.id   ba1822d5081d8fbb96092022b239ad56
#
_cell.length_a   1.000
_cell.length_b   1.000
_cell.length_c   1.000
_cell.angle_alpha   90.00
_cell.angle_beta   90.00
_cell.angle_gamma   90.00
#
_symmetry.space_group_name_H-M   'P 1'
#
loop_
_entity.id
_entity.type
_entity.pdbx_description
1 polymer ?
#
loop_
_entity_poly.entity_id
_entity_poly.type
_entity_poly.pdbx_seq_one_letter_code
_entity_poly.pdbx_strand_id
1 'polypeptide(L)'
;MSERTKIALVFGGRSSEHGISCLTAVSVLGAIDRERFDVVAVGISKSGRWSRMSLEEVADLRISGGATPEVPEPEHDAVWLVGEHGGEIATRVGDQLVDVQEVDVVFAP
;
A
#
# COMPACT_ATOMS: atom_id res chain seq x y z
N MET A 1 7.80 -25.89 3.81
CA MET A 1 7.46 -24.52 4.21
C MET A 1 6.67 -23.87 3.08
N SER A 2 5.43 -23.55 3.34
CA SER A 2 4.60 -22.95 2.32
C SER A 2 4.89 -21.45 2.22
N GLU A 3 5.09 -20.98 1.01
CA GLU A 3 5.23 -19.57 0.78
C GLU A 3 3.86 -18.90 0.83
N ARG A 4 3.80 -17.75 1.47
CA ARG A 4 2.59 -16.97 1.48
C ARG A 4 2.44 -16.20 0.18
N THR A 5 1.22 -16.08 -0.29
CA THR A 5 0.92 -15.23 -1.44
C THR A 5 1.14 -13.77 -1.03
N LYS A 6 1.84 -13.03 -1.87
CA LYS A 6 2.20 -11.63 -1.59
C LYS A 6 1.21 -10.71 -2.29
N ILE A 7 0.45 -9.96 -1.49
CA ILE A 7 -0.59 -9.07 -1.97
C ILE A 7 -0.17 -7.62 -1.77
N ALA A 8 -0.26 -6.83 -2.84
CA ALA A 8 -0.14 -5.38 -2.71
C ALA A 8 -1.55 -4.80 -2.53
N LEU A 9 -1.79 -4.16 -1.40
CA LEU A 9 -3.03 -3.46 -1.12
C LEU A 9 -2.84 -2.01 -1.49
N VAL A 10 -3.51 -1.56 -2.55
CA VAL A 10 -3.37 -0.21 -3.11
C VAL A 10 -4.62 0.59 -2.81
N PHE A 11 -4.48 1.79 -2.25
CA PHE A 11 -5.63 2.58 -1.82
C PHE A 11 -5.31 4.07 -1.83
N GLY A 12 -6.33 4.89 -1.63
CA GLY A 12 -6.23 6.33 -1.66
C GLY A 12 -6.52 6.88 -3.06
N GLY A 13 -5.75 7.83 -3.50
CA GLY A 13 -5.85 8.38 -4.84
C GLY A 13 -6.44 9.78 -4.91
N ARG A 14 -6.54 10.27 -6.13
CA ARG A 14 -6.90 11.66 -6.40
C ARG A 14 -8.39 11.95 -6.38
N SER A 15 -9.22 10.90 -6.33
CA SER A 15 -10.67 11.09 -6.41
C SER A 15 -11.26 11.60 -5.10
N SER A 16 -12.51 12.04 -5.16
CA SER A 16 -13.28 12.43 -3.97
C SER A 16 -13.52 11.23 -3.04
N GLU A 17 -13.29 10.02 -3.53
CA GLU A 17 -13.44 8.79 -2.76
C GLU A 17 -12.18 8.42 -1.95
N HIS A 18 -11.19 9.31 -1.92
CA HIS A 18 -9.91 9.04 -1.24
C HIS A 18 -10.08 8.55 0.20
N GLY A 19 -10.88 9.27 0.99
CA GLY A 19 -11.09 8.90 2.39
C GLY A 19 -11.79 7.55 2.54
N ILE A 20 -12.77 7.27 1.68
CA ILE A 20 -13.49 6.00 1.67
C ILE A 20 -12.52 4.85 1.31
N SER A 21 -11.66 5.09 0.33
CA SER A 21 -10.65 4.11 -0.07
C SER A 21 -9.71 3.79 1.09
N CYS A 22 -9.29 4.80 1.86
CA CYS A 22 -8.46 4.59 3.05
C CYS A 22 -9.18 3.72 4.09
N LEU A 23 -10.45 4.02 4.37
CA LEU A 23 -11.22 3.24 5.34
C LEU A 23 -11.42 1.80 4.87
N THR A 24 -11.65 1.61 3.58
CA THR A 24 -11.78 0.28 2.99
C THR A 24 -10.48 -0.50 3.16
N ALA A 25 -9.35 0.14 2.94
CA ALA A 25 -8.05 -0.51 3.12
C ALA A 25 -7.83 -0.96 4.56
N VAL A 26 -8.21 -0.13 5.54
CA VAL A 26 -8.12 -0.51 6.95
C VAL A 26 -8.97 -1.75 7.24
N SER A 27 -10.20 -1.78 6.70
CA SER A 27 -11.11 -2.91 6.88
C SER A 27 -10.57 -4.18 6.22
N VAL A 28 -10.08 -4.08 5.01
CA VAL A 28 -9.51 -5.20 4.27
C VAL A 28 -8.30 -5.76 5.02
N LEU A 29 -7.41 -4.89 5.49
CA LEU A 29 -6.24 -5.32 6.23
C LEU A 29 -6.62 -6.08 7.50
N GLY A 30 -7.67 -5.63 8.19
CA GLY A 30 -8.16 -6.31 9.38
C GLY A 30 -8.79 -7.67 9.09
N ALA A 31 -9.26 -7.90 7.87
CA ALA A 31 -9.94 -9.13 7.45
C ALA A 31 -9.01 -10.14 6.78
N ILE A 32 -7.89 -9.70 6.22
CA ILE A 32 -6.95 -10.59 5.55
C ILE A 32 -6.25 -11.51 6.56
N ASP A 33 -6.22 -12.80 6.23
CA ASP A 33 -5.50 -13.80 7.02
C ASP A 33 -3.99 -13.69 6.74
N ARG A 34 -3.27 -13.04 7.65
CA ARG A 34 -1.83 -12.80 7.49
C ARG A 34 -0.96 -14.01 7.78
N GLU A 35 -1.56 -15.13 8.15
CA GLU A 35 -0.84 -16.39 8.20
C GLU A 35 -0.72 -17.00 6.80
N ARG A 36 -1.64 -16.63 5.90
CA ARG A 36 -1.69 -17.16 4.53
C ARG A 36 -1.19 -16.15 3.50
N PHE A 37 -1.23 -14.86 3.81
CA PHE A 37 -0.90 -13.80 2.89
C PHE A 37 0.07 -12.80 3.50
N ASP A 38 1.07 -12.42 2.73
CA ASP A 38 1.94 -11.29 3.06
C ASP A 38 1.35 -10.06 2.39
N VAL A 39 1.19 -8.98 3.13
CA VAL A 39 0.57 -7.77 2.63
C VAL A 39 1.60 -6.64 2.57
N VAL A 40 1.68 -6.01 1.42
CA VAL A 40 2.43 -4.76 1.23
C VAL A 40 1.40 -3.67 0.99
N ALA A 41 1.42 -2.62 1.78
CA ALA A 41 0.48 -1.52 1.63
C ALA A 41 1.10 -0.42 0.78
N VAL A 42 0.32 0.08 -0.16
CA VAL A 42 0.73 1.16 -1.06
C VAL A 42 -0.35 2.23 -1.03
N GLY A 43 -0.02 3.39 -0.48
CA GLY A 43 -0.93 4.51 -0.43
C GLY A 43 -0.69 5.46 -1.59
N ILE A 44 -1.77 5.99 -2.14
CA ILE A 44 -1.70 7.03 -3.17
C ILE A 44 -2.23 8.30 -2.54
N SER A 45 -1.41 9.34 -2.48
CA SER A 45 -1.81 10.61 -1.91
C SER A 45 -2.81 11.33 -2.80
N LYS A 46 -3.44 12.38 -2.29
CA LYS A 46 -4.38 13.17 -3.08
C LYS A 46 -3.74 13.84 -4.29
N SER A 47 -2.43 14.06 -4.24
CA SER A 47 -1.70 14.59 -5.40
C SER A 47 -1.38 13.52 -6.44
N GLY A 48 -1.63 12.26 -6.13
CA GLY A 48 -1.38 11.14 -7.03
C GLY A 48 -0.02 10.48 -6.85
N ARG A 49 0.67 10.76 -5.76
CA ARG A 49 1.98 10.16 -5.49
C ARG A 49 1.82 8.84 -4.74
N TRP A 50 2.55 7.85 -5.18
CA TRP A 50 2.50 6.49 -4.63
C TRP A 50 3.62 6.30 -3.62
N SER A 51 3.29 5.69 -2.47
CA SER A 51 4.30 5.40 -1.47
C SER A 51 3.98 4.10 -0.74
N ARG A 52 5.02 3.47 -0.24
CA ARG A 52 4.85 2.30 0.61
C ARG A 52 4.49 2.78 2.01
N MET A 53 3.53 2.11 2.62
CA MET A 53 3.13 2.37 3.99
C MET A 53 3.32 1.11 4.81
N SER A 54 3.71 1.27 6.07
CA SER A 54 3.73 0.13 6.98
C SER A 54 2.29 -0.26 7.33
N LEU A 55 2.09 -1.49 7.74
CA LEU A 55 0.75 -1.93 8.14
C LEU A 55 0.26 -1.17 9.37
N GLU A 56 1.17 -0.73 10.22
CA GLU A 56 0.82 0.12 11.38
C GLU A 56 0.32 1.49 10.92
N GLU A 57 0.97 2.09 9.93
CA GLU A 57 0.54 3.36 9.38
C GLU A 57 -0.85 3.27 8.75
N VAL A 58 -1.15 2.16 8.08
CA VAL A 58 -2.50 1.92 7.52
C VAL A 58 -3.52 1.82 8.64
N ALA A 59 -3.22 1.05 9.68
CA ALA A 59 -4.12 0.91 10.83
C ALA A 59 -4.39 2.25 11.50
N ASP A 60 -3.38 3.11 11.58
CA ASP A 60 -3.49 4.43 12.21
C ASP A 60 -4.37 5.41 11.42
N LEU A 61 -4.62 5.17 10.15
CA LEU A 61 -5.52 6.00 9.35
C LEU A 61 -6.93 6.07 9.94
N ARG A 62 -7.31 5.06 10.71
CA ARG A 62 -8.61 4.99 11.37
C ARG A 62 -8.74 6.00 12.51
N ILE A 63 -7.64 6.42 13.11
CA ILE A 63 -7.61 7.12 14.40
C ILE A 63 -7.46 8.63 14.26
N SER A 64 -7.33 9.15 13.07
CA SER A 64 -7.11 10.58 12.87
C SER A 64 -8.38 11.38 13.16
N GLY A 65 -8.57 11.59 14.41
CA GLY A 65 -9.48 12.45 15.15
C GLY A 65 -10.58 13.19 14.38
N GLY A 66 -11.65 12.51 13.96
CA GLY A 66 -12.83 13.18 13.41
C GLY A 66 -12.70 13.68 11.98
N ALA A 67 -11.50 13.70 11.42
CA ALA A 67 -11.29 14.06 10.02
C ALA A 67 -11.30 12.80 9.15
N THR A 68 -11.68 12.95 7.89
CA THR A 68 -11.59 11.87 6.92
C THR A 68 -10.12 11.47 6.77
N PRO A 69 -9.79 10.19 6.86
CA PRO A 69 -8.39 9.78 6.73
C PRO A 69 -7.84 10.09 5.34
N GLU A 70 -6.56 10.38 5.29
CA GLU A 70 -5.88 10.57 4.02
C GLU A 70 -4.46 10.06 4.06
N VAL A 71 -3.99 9.61 2.90
CA VAL A 71 -2.62 9.18 2.73
C VAL A 71 -1.71 10.41 2.77
N PRO A 72 -0.71 10.45 3.65
CA PRO A 72 0.20 11.60 3.69
C PRO A 72 1.02 11.72 2.41
N GLU A 73 1.45 12.91 2.08
CA GLU A 73 2.36 13.10 0.96
C GLU A 73 3.69 12.41 1.28
N PRO A 74 4.20 11.59 0.36
CA PRO A 74 5.37 10.79 0.66
C PRO A 74 6.67 11.56 0.56
N GLU A 75 7.64 11.14 1.34
CA GLU A 75 9.01 11.62 1.20
C GLU A 75 9.70 10.93 0.00
N HIS A 76 9.37 9.66 -0.22
CA HIS A 76 9.94 8.86 -1.32
C HIS A 76 8.84 8.13 -2.06
N ASP A 77 8.96 8.06 -3.37
CA ASP A 77 7.95 7.41 -4.21
C ASP A 77 8.14 5.90 -4.26
N ALA A 78 7.01 5.18 -4.35
CA ALA A 78 7.02 3.76 -4.67
C ALA A 78 7.09 3.59 -6.18
N VAL A 79 7.77 2.55 -6.61
CA VAL A 79 7.98 2.24 -8.02
C VAL A 79 7.61 0.78 -8.28
N TRP A 80 6.84 0.53 -9.33
CA TRP A 80 6.53 -0.82 -9.78
C TRP A 80 7.59 -1.29 -10.76
N LEU A 81 8.04 -2.53 -10.56
CA LEU A 81 8.98 -3.18 -11.45
C LEU A 81 8.29 -4.44 -11.99
N VAL A 82 8.30 -4.58 -13.31
CA VAL A 82 7.71 -5.76 -13.95
C VAL A 82 8.85 -6.56 -14.55
N GLY A 83 8.98 -7.77 -14.07
CA GLY A 83 10.05 -8.66 -14.49
C GLY A 83 9.52 -9.96 -15.08
N GLU A 84 10.45 -10.85 -15.36
CA GLU A 84 10.17 -12.15 -15.96
C GLU A 84 9.30 -13.04 -15.06
N HIS A 85 9.44 -12.88 -13.75
CA HIS A 85 8.78 -13.73 -12.77
C HIS A 85 7.64 -13.02 -12.03
N GLY A 86 7.11 -11.93 -12.58
CA GLY A 86 6.02 -11.18 -11.98
C GLY A 86 6.40 -9.77 -11.64
N GLY A 87 5.69 -9.18 -10.68
CA GLY A 87 5.88 -7.80 -10.29
C GLY A 87 6.65 -7.66 -8.98
N GLU A 88 7.27 -6.51 -8.83
CA GLU A 88 7.93 -6.12 -7.60
C GLU A 88 7.56 -4.67 -7.31
N ILE A 89 7.59 -4.29 -6.04
CA ILE A 89 7.46 -2.90 -5.65
C ILE A 89 8.69 -2.49 -4.84
N ALA A 90 9.14 -1.28 -5.06
CA ALA A 90 10.33 -0.74 -4.39
C ALA A 90 10.08 0.71 -4.01
N THR A 91 10.91 1.23 -3.14
CA THR A 91 10.94 2.65 -2.81
C THR A 91 12.14 3.29 -3.50
N ARG A 92 11.91 4.41 -4.16
CA ARG A 92 12.99 5.14 -4.80
C ARG A 92 13.56 6.20 -3.87
N VAL A 93 14.85 6.12 -3.62
CA VAL A 93 15.58 7.11 -2.84
C VAL A 93 16.70 7.64 -3.72
N GLY A 94 16.53 8.86 -4.23
CA GLY A 94 17.46 9.42 -5.22
C GLY A 94 17.50 8.55 -6.48
N ASP A 95 18.65 8.01 -6.79
CA ASP A 95 18.87 7.15 -7.96
C ASP A 95 18.77 5.67 -7.62
N GLN A 96 18.46 5.33 -6.38
CA GLN A 96 18.47 3.95 -5.91
C GLN A 96 17.07 3.43 -5.62
N LEU A 97 16.88 2.15 -5.86
CA LEU A 97 15.67 1.44 -5.45
C LEU A 97 16.00 0.62 -4.21
N VAL A 98 15.23 0.81 -3.15
CA VAL A 98 15.42 0.11 -1.87
C VAL A 98 14.14 -0.61 -1.48
N ASP A 99 14.24 -1.52 -0.53
CA ASP A 99 13.09 -2.27 -0.01
C ASP A 99 12.28 -2.96 -1.10
N VAL A 100 12.95 -3.62 -2.01
CA VAL A 100 12.29 -4.33 -3.11
C VAL A 100 11.54 -5.54 -2.57
N GLN A 101 10.26 -5.65 -2.91
CA GLN A 101 9.42 -6.79 -2.51
C GLN A 101 8.66 -7.35 -3.70
N GLU A 102 8.60 -8.69 -3.76
CA GLU A 102 7.79 -9.37 -4.75
C GLU A 102 6.31 -9.19 -4.46
N VAL A 103 5.51 -9.11 -5.51
CA VAL A 103 4.06 -8.98 -5.44
C VAL A 103 3.45 -9.99 -6.40
N ASP A 104 2.57 -10.84 -5.88
CA ASP A 104 1.85 -11.85 -6.68
C ASP A 104 0.52 -11.32 -7.18
N VAL A 105 -0.18 -10.53 -6.36
CA VAL A 105 -1.53 -10.03 -6.66
C VAL A 105 -1.64 -8.60 -6.19
N VAL A 106 -2.30 -7.77 -6.99
CA VAL A 106 -2.64 -6.40 -6.59
C VAL A 106 -4.13 -6.36 -6.26
N PHE A 107 -4.46 -5.86 -5.09
CA PHE A 107 -5.83 -5.62 -4.68
C PHE A 107 -6.04 -4.13 -4.47
N ALA A 108 -6.89 -3.55 -5.31
CA ALA A 108 -7.20 -2.11 -5.26
C ALA A 108 -8.71 -1.97 -5.02
N PRO A 109 -9.13 -1.94 -3.74
CA PRO A 109 -10.55 -1.84 -3.41
C PRO A 109 -11.15 -0.48 -3.79
#